data_231a493837fe8d955ff362c756bfb2b6
#
_entry.id   231a493837fe8d955ff362c756bfb2b6
#
_cell.length_a   1.000
_cell.length_b   1.000
_cell.length_c   1.000
_cell.angle_alpha   90.00
_cell.angle_beta   90.00
_cell.angle_gamma   90.00
#
_symmetry.space_group_name_H-M   'P 1'
#
loop_
_entity.id
_entity.type
_entity.pdbx_description
1 polymer ?
#
loop_
_entity_poly.entity_id
_entity_poly.type
_entity_poly.pdbx_seq_one_letter_code
_entity_poly.pdbx_strand_id
1 'polypeptide(L)'
;VSEEDARQLQRGNYDLTFVIADGLSARAVHAHAVPMLDAVLPRLEGWRIAPIVIACQARVALGDEVGERLGSELVSVLIGERPGLSSPDSLGIYLTWQPRIGRVDSERNCLSNIRSPGGLPYELAADRLVWLMKAARGQKLTGVQLKDTGFLPP
;
A
#
# COMPACT_ATOMS: atom_id res chain seq x y z
N VAL A 1 -4.22 9.46 -13.60
CA VAL A 1 -5.66 9.11 -13.59
C VAL A 1 -6.33 9.82 -14.76
N SER A 2 -7.20 9.13 -15.53
CA SER A 2 -7.98 9.78 -16.57
C SER A 2 -8.97 10.78 -15.98
N GLU A 3 -9.45 11.74 -16.78
CA GLU A 3 -10.46 12.71 -16.31
C GLU A 3 -11.78 12.03 -15.91
N GLU A 4 -12.15 10.95 -16.60
CA GLU A 4 -13.34 10.16 -16.33
C GLU A 4 -13.22 9.43 -14.98
N ASP A 5 -12.12 8.73 -14.76
CA ASP A 5 -11.85 8.04 -13.49
C ASP A 5 -11.72 9.03 -12.33
N ALA A 6 -11.11 10.19 -12.58
CA ALA A 6 -10.95 11.24 -11.59
C ALA A 6 -12.29 11.74 -11.02
N ARG A 7 -13.35 11.77 -11.84
CA ARG A 7 -14.71 12.17 -11.41
C ARG A 7 -15.34 11.17 -10.46
N GLN A 8 -14.88 9.92 -10.45
CA GLN A 8 -15.37 8.87 -9.55
C GLN A 8 -14.70 8.95 -8.17
N LEU A 9 -13.54 9.60 -8.07
CA LEU A 9 -12.79 9.76 -6.84
C LEU A 9 -13.38 10.93 -6.03
N GLN A 10 -14.39 10.63 -5.21
CA GLN A 10 -15.02 11.64 -4.37
C GLN A 10 -14.17 11.94 -3.14
N ARG A 11 -13.78 13.19 -2.99
CA ARG A 11 -13.03 13.66 -1.83
C ARG A 11 -13.80 13.45 -0.54
N GLY A 12 -13.15 12.86 0.45
CA GLY A 12 -13.67 12.64 1.79
C GLY A 12 -12.66 13.03 2.87
N ASN A 13 -12.94 12.59 4.08
CA ASN A 13 -12.04 12.73 5.22
C ASN A 13 -11.59 11.33 5.65
N TYR A 14 -10.65 10.76 4.92
CA TYR A 14 -10.17 9.41 5.10
C TYR A 14 -8.81 9.37 5.78
N ASP A 15 -8.63 8.37 6.64
CA ASP A 15 -7.32 8.11 7.25
C ASP A 15 -6.42 7.31 6.30
N LEU A 16 -7.03 6.47 5.46
CA LEU A 16 -6.30 5.54 4.60
C LEU A 16 -7.05 5.26 3.30
N THR A 17 -6.30 5.18 2.21
CA THR A 17 -6.77 4.60 0.93
C THR A 17 -5.91 3.40 0.57
N PHE A 18 -6.56 2.29 0.18
CA PHE A 18 -5.90 1.19 -0.48
C PHE A 18 -6.04 1.31 -2.00
N VAL A 19 -4.92 1.15 -2.70
CA VAL A 19 -4.88 1.05 -4.16
C VAL A 19 -4.32 -0.30 -4.54
N ILE A 20 -5.04 -1.06 -5.36
CA ILE A 20 -4.58 -2.33 -5.91
C ILE A 20 -4.13 -2.07 -7.35
N ALA A 21 -2.85 -2.32 -7.65
CA ALA A 21 -2.24 -2.04 -8.94
C ALA A 21 -1.57 -3.28 -9.52
N ASP A 22 -1.74 -3.53 -10.81
CA ASP A 22 -1.12 -4.69 -11.49
C ASP A 22 0.41 -4.63 -11.50
N GLY A 23 0.99 -3.46 -11.58
CA GLY A 23 2.43 -3.27 -11.50
C GLY A 23 3.19 -4.02 -12.60
N LEU A 24 4.07 -4.91 -12.19
CA LEU A 24 4.87 -5.78 -13.07
C LEU A 24 4.34 -7.22 -13.12
N SER A 25 3.30 -7.54 -12.35
CA SER A 25 2.69 -8.87 -12.28
C SER A 25 1.23 -8.81 -11.88
N ALA A 26 0.34 -8.79 -12.85
CA ALA A 26 -1.11 -8.94 -12.60
C ALA A 26 -1.42 -10.26 -11.87
N ARG A 27 -0.68 -11.34 -12.19
CA ARG A 27 -0.81 -12.63 -11.52
C ARG A 27 -0.58 -12.53 -10.01
N ALA A 28 0.44 -11.80 -9.59
CA ALA A 28 0.73 -11.62 -8.16
C ALA A 28 -0.41 -10.90 -7.45
N VAL A 29 -0.96 -9.86 -8.07
CA VAL A 29 -2.10 -9.11 -7.52
C VAL A 29 -3.32 -10.01 -7.39
N HIS A 30 -3.65 -10.78 -8.43
CA HIS A 30 -4.78 -11.70 -8.39
C HIS A 30 -4.64 -12.78 -7.30
N ALA A 31 -3.41 -13.25 -7.05
CA ALA A 31 -3.16 -14.27 -6.05
C ALA A 31 -3.14 -13.73 -4.60
N HIS A 32 -2.62 -12.51 -4.39
CA HIS A 32 -2.20 -12.06 -3.06
C HIS A 32 -2.93 -10.83 -2.53
N ALA A 33 -3.60 -10.02 -3.37
CA ALA A 33 -4.22 -8.78 -2.91
C ALA A 33 -5.36 -9.02 -1.93
N VAL A 34 -6.28 -9.94 -2.25
CA VAL A 34 -7.43 -10.24 -1.38
C VAL A 34 -6.98 -10.87 -0.06
N PRO A 35 -6.15 -11.94 -0.04
CA PRO A 35 -5.63 -12.49 1.21
C PRO A 35 -4.89 -11.45 2.08
N MET A 36 -4.18 -10.51 1.46
CA MET A 36 -3.50 -9.44 2.18
C MET A 36 -4.49 -8.46 2.80
N LEU A 37 -5.55 -8.08 2.09
CA LEU A 37 -6.60 -7.21 2.61
C LEU A 37 -7.37 -7.91 3.74
N ASP A 38 -7.69 -9.19 3.60
CA ASP A 38 -8.34 -9.99 4.64
C ASP A 38 -7.52 -10.03 5.94
N ALA A 39 -6.19 -10.04 5.81
CA ALA A 39 -5.30 -9.99 6.96
C ALA A 39 -5.22 -8.60 7.60
N VAL A 40 -5.18 -7.51 6.81
CA VAL A 40 -4.93 -6.17 7.34
C VAL A 40 -6.19 -5.46 7.83
N LEU A 41 -7.32 -5.61 7.14
CA LEU A 41 -8.54 -4.86 7.44
C LEU A 41 -9.07 -5.07 8.87
N PRO A 42 -9.07 -6.29 9.44
CA PRO A 42 -9.50 -6.50 10.83
C PRO A 42 -8.65 -5.76 11.87
N ARG A 43 -7.42 -5.40 11.53
CA ARG A 43 -6.46 -4.68 12.40
C ARG A 43 -6.62 -3.15 12.36
N LEU A 44 -7.51 -2.65 11.50
CA LEU A 44 -7.75 -1.22 11.25
C LEU A 44 -9.09 -0.74 11.83
N GLU A 45 -9.51 -1.35 12.94
CA GLU A 45 -10.73 -0.90 13.64
C GLU A 45 -10.63 0.59 14.01
N GLY A 46 -11.68 1.34 13.72
CA GLY A 46 -11.75 2.77 13.97
C GLY A 46 -11.08 3.66 12.90
N TRP A 47 -10.45 3.08 11.88
CA TRP A 47 -9.91 3.84 10.75
C TRP A 47 -10.99 4.14 9.72
N ARG A 48 -11.01 5.39 9.23
CA ARG A 48 -11.87 5.80 8.12
C ARG A 48 -11.17 5.45 6.81
N ILE A 49 -11.55 4.30 6.24
CA ILE A 49 -10.95 3.78 5.02
C ILE A 49 -11.76 4.25 3.82
N ALA A 50 -11.11 4.84 2.83
CA ALA A 50 -11.73 5.20 1.55
C ALA A 50 -12.16 3.95 0.77
N PRO A 51 -13.06 4.08 -0.21
CA PRO A 51 -13.30 3.00 -1.17
C PRO A 51 -11.99 2.50 -1.77
N ILE A 52 -11.84 1.18 -1.88
CA ILE A 52 -10.66 0.55 -2.48
C ILE A 52 -10.63 0.87 -3.97
N VAL A 53 -9.49 1.35 -4.46
CA VAL A 53 -9.29 1.68 -5.88
C VAL A 53 -8.52 0.57 -6.56
N ILE A 54 -9.04 0.07 -7.68
CA ILE A 54 -8.36 -0.90 -8.54
C ILE A 54 -7.86 -0.15 -9.78
N ALA A 55 -6.56 -0.26 -10.05
CA ALA A 55 -5.89 0.44 -11.14
C ALA A 55 -5.15 -0.53 -12.06
N CYS A 56 -5.48 -0.49 -13.35
CA CYS A 56 -4.81 -1.27 -14.39
C CYS A 56 -3.67 -0.49 -15.02
N GLN A 57 -2.62 -1.20 -15.46
CA GLN A 57 -1.41 -0.61 -16.07
C GLN A 57 -0.78 0.48 -15.20
N ALA A 58 -0.82 0.29 -13.88
CA ALA A 58 -0.47 1.30 -12.90
C ALA A 58 0.89 1.03 -12.25
N ARG A 59 1.50 2.12 -11.78
CA ARG A 59 2.71 2.13 -10.98
C ARG A 59 2.42 2.79 -9.63
N VAL A 60 3.37 2.66 -8.71
CA VAL A 60 3.25 3.16 -7.32
C VAL A 60 2.82 4.63 -7.26
N ALA A 61 3.38 5.47 -8.13
CA ALA A 61 3.08 6.90 -8.18
C ALA A 61 1.60 7.24 -8.46
N LEU A 62 0.82 6.31 -9.03
CA LEU A 62 -0.61 6.52 -9.21
C LEU A 62 -1.33 6.64 -7.85
N GLY A 63 -0.83 5.92 -6.84
CA GLY A 63 -1.37 6.00 -5.48
C GLY A 63 -1.32 7.40 -4.90
N ASP A 64 -0.32 8.19 -5.25
CA ASP A 64 -0.20 9.57 -4.76
C ASP A 64 -1.34 10.44 -5.28
N GLU A 65 -1.61 10.37 -6.58
CA GLU A 65 -2.71 11.12 -7.20
C GLU A 65 -4.07 10.67 -6.66
N VAL A 66 -4.27 9.36 -6.51
CA VAL A 66 -5.50 8.79 -5.96
C VAL A 66 -5.71 9.24 -4.51
N GLY A 67 -4.68 9.12 -3.66
CA GLY A 67 -4.76 9.52 -2.26
C GLY A 67 -4.98 11.02 -2.08
N GLU A 68 -4.34 11.86 -2.90
CA GLU A 68 -4.52 13.31 -2.91
C GLU A 68 -5.96 13.69 -3.29
N ARG A 69 -6.50 13.08 -4.35
CA ARG A 69 -7.88 13.34 -4.81
C ARG A 69 -8.92 12.93 -3.79
N LEU A 70 -8.75 11.77 -3.17
CA LEU A 70 -9.62 11.27 -2.11
C LEU A 70 -9.48 12.04 -0.80
N GLY A 71 -8.39 12.79 -0.60
CA GLY A 71 -8.13 13.53 0.64
C GLY A 71 -7.71 12.63 1.80
N SER A 72 -6.99 11.55 1.51
CA SER A 72 -6.52 10.60 2.52
C SER A 72 -5.22 11.02 3.17
N GLU A 73 -5.08 10.75 4.46
CA GLU A 73 -3.81 10.98 5.18
C GLU A 73 -2.71 10.02 4.72
N LEU A 74 -3.08 8.77 4.46
CA LEU A 74 -2.18 7.72 4.01
C LEU A 74 -2.71 7.07 2.72
N VAL A 75 -1.81 6.64 1.86
CA VAL A 75 -2.10 5.70 0.79
C VAL A 75 -1.24 4.47 0.91
N SER A 76 -1.84 3.30 0.76
CA SER A 76 -1.19 2.00 0.71
C SER A 76 -1.44 1.37 -0.66
N VAL A 77 -0.39 1.28 -1.48
CA VAL A 77 -0.46 0.67 -2.81
C VAL A 77 -0.01 -0.77 -2.72
N LEU A 78 -0.93 -1.70 -2.98
CA LEU A 78 -0.66 -3.13 -3.15
C LEU A 78 -0.36 -3.37 -4.63
N ILE A 79 0.84 -3.82 -4.95
CA ILE A 79 1.32 -3.87 -6.33
C ILE A 79 2.05 -5.18 -6.64
N GLY A 80 1.83 -5.73 -7.84
CA GLY A 80 2.55 -6.90 -8.31
C GLY A 80 4.02 -6.59 -8.58
N GLU A 81 4.91 -7.35 -7.95
CA GLU A 81 6.37 -7.22 -8.14
C GLU A 81 6.84 -7.95 -9.40
N ARG A 82 8.05 -7.60 -9.86
CA ARG A 82 8.68 -8.30 -10.99
C ARG A 82 8.92 -9.77 -10.64
N PRO A 83 8.46 -10.71 -11.46
CA PRO A 83 8.78 -12.12 -11.27
C PRO A 83 10.30 -12.37 -11.30
N GLY A 84 10.77 -13.20 -10.37
CA GLY A 84 12.16 -13.67 -10.29
C GLY A 84 12.20 -15.19 -10.17
N LEU A 85 13.40 -15.78 -10.27
CA LEU A 85 13.60 -17.23 -10.22
C LEU A 85 13.11 -17.84 -8.90
N SER A 86 13.36 -17.16 -7.79
CA SER A 86 12.95 -17.59 -6.43
C SER A 86 11.61 -17.01 -5.99
N SER A 87 11.05 -16.06 -6.74
CA SER A 87 9.82 -15.35 -6.40
C SER A 87 9.01 -15.10 -7.68
N PRO A 88 8.30 -16.13 -8.18
CA PRO A 88 7.59 -16.04 -9.47
C PRO A 88 6.37 -15.14 -9.42
N ASP A 89 5.81 -14.93 -8.25
CA ASP A 89 4.69 -14.06 -7.98
C ASP A 89 4.78 -13.55 -6.54
N SER A 90 4.97 -12.28 -6.34
CA SER A 90 4.96 -11.64 -5.03
C SER A 90 4.27 -10.29 -5.10
N LEU A 91 3.67 -9.90 -3.98
CA LEU A 91 3.06 -8.60 -3.79
C LEU A 91 4.03 -7.70 -3.03
N GLY A 92 4.13 -6.45 -3.46
CA GLY A 92 4.75 -5.37 -2.72
C GLY A 92 3.69 -4.43 -2.18
N ILE A 93 3.98 -3.77 -1.07
CA ILE A 93 3.15 -2.70 -0.50
C ILE A 93 4.00 -1.47 -0.32
N TYR A 94 3.51 -0.33 -0.83
CA TYR A 94 4.14 0.97 -0.67
C TYR A 94 3.21 1.88 0.13
N LEU A 95 3.70 2.38 1.25
CA LEU A 95 2.99 3.29 2.15
C LEU A 95 3.54 4.71 2.01
N THR A 96 2.64 5.69 1.81
CA THR A 96 3.00 7.10 1.67
C THR A 96 2.12 7.97 2.57
N TRP A 97 2.74 8.81 3.39
CA TRP A 97 2.08 9.84 4.20
C TRP A 97 1.80 11.08 3.37
N GLN A 98 0.61 11.66 3.55
CA GLN A 98 0.13 12.81 2.79
C GLN A 98 0.45 12.68 1.29
N PRO A 99 -0.17 11.69 0.63
CA PRO A 99 0.05 11.42 -0.78
C PRO A 99 -0.30 12.64 -1.62
N ARG A 100 0.59 12.97 -2.56
CA ARG A 100 0.40 14.05 -3.54
C ARG A 100 1.27 13.80 -4.75
N ILE A 101 0.87 14.35 -5.88
CA ILE A 101 1.69 14.29 -7.09
C ILE A 101 3.08 14.88 -6.81
N GLY A 102 4.12 14.17 -7.25
CA GLY A 102 5.52 14.58 -7.05
C GLY A 102 6.23 13.94 -5.85
N ARG A 103 5.56 13.05 -5.09
CA ARG A 103 6.24 12.21 -4.09
C ARG A 103 7.28 11.31 -4.76
N VAL A 104 8.43 11.14 -4.09
CA VAL A 104 9.52 10.30 -4.57
C VAL A 104 9.66 9.02 -3.72
N ASP A 105 10.36 8.02 -4.24
CA ASP A 105 10.43 6.70 -3.60
C ASP A 105 11.08 6.73 -2.20
N SER A 106 11.99 7.67 -1.95
CA SER A 106 12.58 7.87 -0.61
C SER A 106 11.59 8.36 0.45
N GLU A 107 10.41 8.83 0.04
CA GLU A 107 9.32 9.24 0.92
C GLU A 107 8.31 8.12 1.20
N ARG A 108 8.59 6.89 0.74
CA ARG A 108 7.71 5.72 0.90
C ARG A 108 8.37 4.65 1.75
N ASN A 109 7.57 3.94 2.52
CA ASN A 109 8.00 2.67 3.13
C ASN A 109 7.49 1.52 2.27
N CYS A 110 8.30 0.48 2.13
CA CYS A 110 7.99 -0.68 1.31
C CYS A 110 8.04 -1.97 2.12
N LEU A 111 7.04 -2.81 1.95
CA LEU A 111 7.06 -4.22 2.31
C LEU A 111 7.09 -5.02 1.02
N SER A 112 8.06 -5.92 0.88
CA SER A 112 8.32 -6.66 -0.34
C SER A 112 8.21 -8.17 -0.13
N ASN A 113 8.13 -8.92 -1.23
CA ASN A 113 8.11 -10.38 -1.23
C ASN A 113 6.95 -10.98 -0.41
N ILE A 114 5.78 -10.34 -0.46
CA ILE A 114 4.58 -10.85 0.21
C ILE A 114 3.98 -11.95 -0.64
N ARG A 115 4.00 -13.16 -0.11
CA ARG A 115 3.41 -14.36 -0.72
C ARG A 115 3.40 -15.52 0.28
N SER A 116 2.53 -16.48 0.07
CA SER A 116 2.49 -17.72 0.84
C SER A 116 2.32 -18.91 -0.11
N PRO A 117 3.15 -19.96 -0.01
CA PRO A 117 4.34 -20.10 0.85
C PRO A 117 5.57 -19.41 0.27
N GLY A 118 6.63 -19.31 1.05
CA GLY A 118 7.99 -19.00 0.58
C GLY A 118 8.37 -17.53 0.53
N GLY A 119 7.50 -16.63 0.98
CA GLY A 119 7.77 -15.19 1.14
C GLY A 119 7.35 -14.69 2.50
N LEU A 120 7.12 -13.38 2.62
CA LEU A 120 6.57 -12.75 3.81
C LEU A 120 5.09 -13.17 3.96
N PRO A 121 4.71 -13.88 5.03
CA PRO A 121 3.32 -14.29 5.25
C PRO A 121 2.39 -13.08 5.43
N TYR A 122 1.13 -13.21 5.01
CA TYR A 122 0.15 -12.11 5.05
C TYR A 122 -0.05 -11.55 6.46
N GLU A 123 -0.14 -12.41 7.47
CA GLU A 123 -0.34 -11.99 8.86
C GLU A 123 0.83 -11.12 9.35
N LEU A 124 2.07 -11.55 9.08
CA LEU A 124 3.25 -10.78 9.45
C LEU A 124 3.37 -9.49 8.65
N ALA A 125 3.02 -9.52 7.35
CA ALA A 125 2.97 -8.31 6.52
C ALA A 125 1.91 -7.33 7.04
N ALA A 126 0.75 -7.82 7.46
CA ALA A 126 -0.32 -7.01 8.03
C ALA A 126 0.11 -6.35 9.35
N ASP A 127 0.76 -7.09 10.25
CA ASP A 127 1.27 -6.54 11.52
C ASP A 127 2.29 -5.42 11.27
N ARG A 128 3.24 -5.64 10.35
CA ARG A 128 4.24 -4.63 9.96
C ARG A 128 3.61 -3.40 9.32
N LEU A 129 2.65 -3.61 8.40
CA LEU A 129 1.97 -2.52 7.72
C LEU A 129 1.20 -1.64 8.70
N VAL A 130 0.44 -2.24 9.61
CA VAL A 130 -0.33 -1.51 10.64
C VAL A 130 0.62 -0.75 11.59
N TRP A 131 1.73 -1.35 11.97
CA TRP A 131 2.75 -0.67 12.76
C TRP A 131 3.29 0.57 12.01
N LEU A 132 3.67 0.42 10.73
CA LEU A 132 4.14 1.54 9.89
C LEU A 132 3.08 2.63 9.75
N MET A 133 1.81 2.27 9.55
CA MET A 133 0.71 3.22 9.44
C MET A 133 0.54 4.04 10.73
N LYS A 134 0.57 3.40 11.89
CA LYS A 134 0.48 4.08 13.20
C LYS A 134 1.69 4.97 13.45
N ALA A 135 2.89 4.49 13.15
CA ALA A 135 4.12 5.27 13.28
C ALA A 135 4.12 6.48 12.32
N ALA A 136 3.69 6.29 11.08
CA ALA A 136 3.57 7.37 10.09
C ALA A 136 2.61 8.48 10.54
N ARG A 137 1.47 8.12 11.10
CA ARG A 137 0.51 9.09 11.67
C ARG A 137 1.08 9.83 12.87
N GLY A 138 1.78 9.12 13.77
CA GLY A 138 2.40 9.73 14.95
C GLY A 138 3.52 10.69 14.61
N GLN A 139 4.37 10.32 13.67
CA GLN A 139 5.53 11.12 13.24
C GLN A 139 5.23 12.04 12.06
N LYS A 140 4.08 11.92 11.41
CA LYS A 140 3.64 12.67 10.23
C LYS A 140 4.63 12.57 9.06
N LEU A 141 5.17 11.38 8.83
CA LEU A 141 6.09 11.09 7.74
C LEU A 141 6.09 9.61 7.35
N THR A 142 6.56 9.31 6.15
CA THR A 142 6.96 8.00 5.65
C THR A 142 8.31 8.10 4.95
N GLY A 143 8.89 6.96 4.59
CA GLY A 143 10.13 6.88 3.84
C GLY A 143 11.34 6.58 4.70
N VAL A 144 12.52 6.96 4.21
CA VAL A 144 13.82 6.57 4.80
C VAL A 144 14.03 7.05 6.23
N GLN A 145 13.29 8.05 6.68
CA GLN A 145 13.34 8.57 8.05
C GLN A 145 12.43 7.78 9.01
N LEU A 146 11.43 7.07 8.50
CA LEU A 146 10.59 6.18 9.29
C LEU A 146 11.17 4.77 9.25
N LYS A 147 11.91 4.40 10.28
CA LYS A 147 12.51 3.06 10.39
C LYS A 147 11.52 2.08 11.00
N ASP A 148 11.43 0.90 10.40
CA ASP A 148 10.69 -0.25 10.95
C ASP A 148 11.48 -0.87 12.11
N THR A 149 11.51 -0.17 13.24
CA THR A 149 12.23 -0.62 14.45
C THR A 149 11.40 -1.58 15.30
N GLY A 150 10.10 -1.71 15.01
CA GLY A 150 9.18 -2.56 15.78
C GLY A 150 9.34 -4.06 15.53
N PHE A 151 10.09 -4.43 14.48
CA PHE A 151 10.29 -5.83 14.05
C PHE A 151 11.76 -6.23 13.91
N LEU A 152 12.67 -5.42 14.44
CA LEU A 152 14.06 -5.87 14.57
C LEU A 152 14.10 -6.94 15.66
N PRO A 153 14.72 -8.10 15.42
CA PRO A 153 14.97 -9.06 16.48
C PRO A 153 15.82 -8.39 17.58
N PRO A 154 15.61 -8.78 18.84
CA PRO A 154 16.37 -8.26 19.96
C PRO A 154 17.87 -8.57 19.82
#